data_09d4800b8a5a9bfdd3011312f9d5bfb8
#
_entry.id   09d4800b8a5a9bfdd3011312f9d5bfb8
#
_cell.length_a   1.000
_cell.length_b   1.000
_cell.length_c   1.000
_cell.angle_alpha   90.00
_cell.angle_beta   90.00
_cell.angle_gamma   90.00
#
_symmetry.space_group_name_H-M   'P 1'
#
loop_
_entity.id
_entity.type
_entity.pdbx_description
1 polymer ?
#
loop_
_entity_poly.entity_id
_entity_poly.type
_entity_poly.pdbx_seq_one_letter_code
_entity_poly.pdbx_strand_id
1 'polypeptide(L)'
;MKKIKLLLCLFMLTTLCGCSNSNKNESSKTLNAAMFWISTSLDPTNNYDGWVLSRIGVGETLLKLNEKYEVEPSLAKSYEQIDDTTWKLTLKDDITFSNGKKVTGENVKSCLERAFEKNTRAIDYFDLNHVEAKGQSESSFFSCASSLRP
;
A
#
# COMPACT_ATOMS: atom_id res chain seq x y z
N MET A 1 29.17 51.11 35.26
CA MET A 1 29.33 49.74 34.73
C MET A 1 28.14 48.84 35.02
N LYS A 2 27.49 48.88 36.20
CA LYS A 2 26.30 48.04 36.49
C LYS A 2 25.07 48.34 35.61
N LYS A 3 24.82 49.63 35.27
CA LYS A 3 23.68 50.06 34.44
C LYS A 3 23.81 49.63 32.97
N ILE A 4 25.04 49.58 32.44
CA ILE A 4 25.28 49.12 31.05
C ILE A 4 25.07 47.63 30.93
N LYS A 5 25.45 46.83 31.93
CA LYS A 5 25.18 45.37 31.96
C LYS A 5 23.68 45.05 32.00
N LEU A 6 22.91 45.85 32.75
CA LEU A 6 21.48 45.72 32.86
C LEU A 6 20.77 46.02 31.53
N LEU A 7 21.24 47.06 30.82
CA LEU A 7 20.73 47.44 29.49
C LEU A 7 21.05 46.38 28.44
N LEU A 8 22.24 45.79 28.50
CA LEU A 8 22.63 44.69 27.59
C LEU A 8 21.79 43.42 27.80
N CYS A 9 21.50 43.07 29.07
CA CYS A 9 20.61 41.96 29.38
C CYS A 9 19.17 42.19 28.91
N LEU A 10 18.66 43.43 29.04
CA LEU A 10 17.31 43.76 28.60
C LEU A 10 17.20 43.73 27.06
N PHE A 11 18.26 44.13 26.34
CA PHE A 11 18.29 44.04 24.88
C PHE A 11 18.38 42.61 24.35
N MET A 12 19.02 41.69 25.11
CA MET A 12 19.07 40.25 24.73
C MET A 12 17.74 39.52 24.97
N LEU A 13 16.88 40.02 25.87
CA LEU A 13 15.57 39.38 26.11
C LEU A 13 14.52 39.73 25.02
N THR A 14 14.72 40.83 24.28
CA THR A 14 13.74 41.25 23.25
C THR A 14 13.91 40.54 21.91
N THR A 15 15.02 39.82 21.69
CA THR A 15 15.26 39.08 20.43
C THR A 15 14.69 37.69 20.38
N LEU A 16 14.09 37.19 21.50
CA LEU A 16 13.48 35.83 21.56
C LEU A 16 11.98 35.77 21.23
N CYS A 17 11.36 36.91 20.93
CA CYS A 17 9.95 36.93 20.48
C CYS A 17 9.81 36.92 18.96
N GLY A 18 10.52 35.99 18.31
CA GLY A 18 10.31 35.59 16.94
C GLY A 18 9.18 34.56 16.89
N CYS A 19 7.98 34.90 17.36
CA CYS A 19 6.81 34.08 17.10
C CYS A 19 6.52 34.09 15.61
N SER A 20 6.81 32.98 14.98
CA SER A 20 6.35 32.69 13.64
C SER A 20 4.82 32.83 13.61
N ASN A 21 4.36 33.83 12.87
CA ASN A 21 2.96 33.94 12.50
C ASN A 21 2.62 32.78 11.56
N SER A 22 2.27 31.63 12.12
CA SER A 22 1.71 30.54 11.35
C SER A 22 0.35 30.98 10.86
N ASN A 23 0.33 31.63 9.72
CA ASN A 23 -0.87 31.63 8.89
C ASN A 23 -1.25 30.17 8.66
N LYS A 24 -2.31 29.73 9.31
CA LYS A 24 -3.01 28.50 8.97
C LYS A 24 -3.70 28.68 7.62
N ASN A 25 -2.92 28.81 6.56
CA ASN A 25 -3.40 28.35 5.28
C ASN A 25 -3.53 26.83 5.45
N GLU A 26 -4.67 26.29 5.15
CA GLU A 26 -4.85 24.86 4.94
C GLU A 26 -3.91 24.43 3.80
N SER A 27 -2.65 24.26 4.13
CA SER A 27 -1.70 23.70 3.21
C SER A 27 -2.18 22.26 2.98
N SER A 28 -2.59 21.97 1.77
CA SER A 28 -2.76 20.60 1.32
C SER A 28 -1.59 19.79 1.88
N LYS A 29 -1.88 18.80 2.72
CA LYS A 29 -0.84 17.95 3.31
C LYS A 29 -0.22 17.15 2.18
N THR A 30 0.84 17.68 1.60
CA THR A 30 1.57 17.03 0.52
C THR A 30 2.72 16.25 1.13
N LEU A 31 2.71 14.94 0.90
CA LEU A 31 3.83 14.06 1.22
C LEU A 31 4.74 13.95 -0.01
N ASN A 32 5.98 14.37 0.12
CA ASN A 32 6.99 14.15 -0.90
C ASN A 32 7.79 12.90 -0.54
N ALA A 33 7.62 11.83 -1.31
CA ALA A 33 8.37 10.59 -1.14
C ALA A 33 9.49 10.51 -2.18
N ALA A 34 10.74 10.37 -1.74
CA ALA A 34 11.88 10.13 -2.60
C ALA A 34 12.30 8.66 -2.49
N MET A 35 12.45 7.99 -3.62
CA MET A 35 12.89 6.61 -3.69
C MET A 35 14.04 6.49 -4.68
N PHE A 36 15.01 5.62 -4.39
CA PHE A 36 16.12 5.35 -5.32
C PHE A 36 15.76 4.28 -6.37
N TRP A 37 14.69 3.51 -6.16
CA TRP A 37 14.08 2.64 -7.14
C TRP A 37 12.90 3.35 -7.76
N ILE A 38 12.95 3.54 -9.06
CA ILE A 38 11.88 4.21 -9.79
C ILE A 38 11.01 3.12 -10.43
N SER A 39 9.70 3.22 -10.19
CA SER A 39 8.72 2.51 -10.99
C SER A 39 8.80 3.01 -12.43
N THR A 40 8.83 2.09 -13.38
CA THR A 40 8.87 2.44 -14.80
C THR A 40 7.48 2.79 -15.33
N SER A 41 6.45 2.37 -14.61
CA SER A 41 5.05 2.67 -14.93
C SER A 41 4.17 2.63 -13.67
N LEU A 42 2.93 3.08 -13.79
CA LEU A 42 1.89 2.91 -12.77
C LEU A 42 1.14 1.58 -12.93
N ASP A 43 1.57 0.71 -13.83
CA ASP A 43 1.01 -0.63 -14.00
C ASP A 43 1.67 -1.61 -13.00
N PRO A 44 0.96 -2.08 -11.98
CA PRO A 44 1.52 -2.99 -10.99
C PRO A 44 1.91 -4.36 -11.55
N THR A 45 1.47 -4.70 -12.75
CA THR A 45 1.79 -5.96 -13.41
C THR A 45 3.13 -5.93 -14.16
N ASN A 46 3.77 -4.75 -14.27
CA ASN A 46 5.01 -4.60 -14.98
C ASN A 46 6.22 -4.85 -14.06
N ASN A 47 6.96 -5.91 -14.29
CA ASN A 47 8.19 -6.28 -13.54
C ASN A 47 8.04 -6.13 -12.01
N TYR A 48 8.77 -5.15 -11.42
CA TYR A 48 8.77 -4.84 -9.99
C TYR A 48 7.87 -3.67 -9.62
N ASP A 49 7.15 -3.09 -10.58
CA ASP A 49 6.37 -1.88 -10.34
C ASP A 49 5.31 -2.07 -9.25
N GLY A 50 4.65 -3.23 -9.20
CA GLY A 50 3.69 -3.57 -8.14
C GLY A 50 4.30 -3.51 -6.73
N TRP A 51 5.53 -3.98 -6.57
CA TRP A 51 6.26 -3.92 -5.31
C TRP A 51 6.61 -2.48 -4.91
N VAL A 52 7.01 -1.65 -5.86
CA VAL A 52 7.30 -0.23 -5.62
C VAL A 52 6.02 0.52 -5.27
N LEU A 53 4.97 0.36 -6.08
CA LEU A 53 3.69 1.05 -5.91
C LEU A 53 3.02 0.75 -4.57
N SER A 54 3.12 -0.50 -4.09
CA SER A 54 2.59 -0.86 -2.78
C SER A 54 3.33 -0.17 -1.62
N ARG A 55 4.64 0.07 -1.75
CA ARG A 55 5.45 0.73 -0.71
C ARG A 55 5.24 2.22 -0.61
N ILE A 56 4.88 2.86 -1.71
CA ILE A 56 4.59 4.31 -1.73
C ILE A 56 3.10 4.63 -1.53
N GLY A 57 2.29 3.61 -1.26
CA GLY A 57 0.87 3.79 -0.97
C GLY A 57 -0.01 4.10 -2.19
N VAL A 58 0.49 3.86 -3.40
CA VAL A 58 -0.29 4.01 -4.64
C VAL A 58 -1.11 2.76 -4.93
N GLY A 59 -0.56 1.58 -4.62
CA GLY A 59 -1.23 0.31 -4.75
C GLY A 59 -1.40 -0.38 -3.41
N GLU A 60 -2.53 -1.05 -3.21
CA GLU A 60 -2.75 -1.88 -2.04
C GLU A 60 -2.79 -3.35 -2.43
N THR A 61 -2.39 -4.22 -1.50
CA THR A 61 -2.34 -5.66 -1.68
C THR A 61 -3.48 -6.34 -0.92
N LEU A 62 -3.86 -7.54 -1.32
CA LEU A 62 -4.86 -8.35 -0.59
C LEU A 62 -4.35 -8.73 0.80
N LEU A 63 -3.09 -9.15 0.86
CA LEU A 63 -2.37 -9.54 2.06
C LEU A 63 -1.06 -8.75 2.11
N LYS A 64 -0.51 -8.54 3.29
CA LYS A 64 0.79 -7.88 3.49
C LYS A 64 1.65 -8.66 4.49
N LEU A 65 2.93 -8.36 4.54
CA LEU A 65 3.83 -8.86 5.57
C LEU A 65 3.93 -7.83 6.70
N ASN A 66 3.86 -8.30 7.95
CA ASN A 66 4.16 -7.48 9.11
C ASN A 66 5.67 -7.39 9.37
N GLU A 67 6.07 -6.70 10.43
CA GLU A 67 7.49 -6.52 10.80
C GLU A 67 8.20 -7.84 11.14
N LYS A 68 7.46 -8.90 11.44
CA LYS A 68 7.97 -10.25 11.72
C LYS A 68 7.99 -11.15 10.50
N TYR A 69 7.65 -10.61 9.32
CA TYR A 69 7.49 -11.37 8.06
C TYR A 69 6.34 -12.38 8.10
N GLU A 70 5.35 -12.19 8.97
CA GLU A 70 4.13 -12.99 8.97
C GLU A 70 3.11 -12.36 8.04
N VAL A 71 2.32 -13.22 7.37
CA VAL A 71 1.27 -12.77 6.46
C VAL A 71 0.07 -12.29 7.28
N GLU A 72 -0.39 -11.09 6.99
CA GLU A 72 -1.59 -10.52 7.60
C GLU A 72 -2.55 -9.93 6.55
N PRO A 73 -3.86 -9.87 6.85
CA PRO A 73 -4.86 -9.27 5.99
C PRO A 73 -4.61 -7.78 5.73
N SER A 74 -4.80 -7.33 4.45
CA SER A 74 -4.78 -5.93 4.04
C SER A 74 -6.13 -5.53 3.43
N LEU A 75 -6.34 -5.64 2.12
CA LEU A 75 -7.68 -5.50 1.52
C LEU A 75 -8.57 -6.72 1.81
N ALA A 76 -7.97 -7.89 1.96
CA ALA A 76 -8.69 -9.05 2.47
C ALA A 76 -9.04 -8.86 3.96
N LYS A 77 -10.20 -9.35 4.37
CA LYS A 77 -10.63 -9.50 5.76
C LYS A 77 -10.06 -10.77 6.38
N SER A 78 -10.00 -11.83 5.57
CA SER A 78 -9.45 -13.12 5.95
C SER A 78 -8.95 -13.89 4.75
N TYR A 79 -8.09 -14.87 5.00
CA TYR A 79 -7.65 -15.85 4.03
C TYR A 79 -7.65 -17.23 4.68
N GLU A 80 -7.93 -18.25 3.88
CA GLU A 80 -8.07 -19.63 4.34
C GLU A 80 -7.55 -20.56 3.24
N GLN A 81 -6.73 -21.52 3.61
CA GLN A 81 -6.34 -22.61 2.72
C GLN A 81 -7.40 -23.70 2.81
N ILE A 82 -8.07 -23.96 1.70
CA ILE A 82 -9.15 -24.97 1.62
C ILE A 82 -8.56 -26.37 1.41
N ASP A 83 -7.55 -26.45 0.54
CA ASP A 83 -6.78 -27.66 0.24
C ASP A 83 -5.36 -27.27 -0.19
N ASP A 84 -4.55 -28.26 -0.60
CA ASP A 84 -3.12 -28.03 -0.98
C ASP A 84 -2.94 -27.02 -2.12
N THR A 85 -3.96 -26.78 -2.91
CA THR A 85 -3.90 -25.95 -4.12
C THR A 85 -4.91 -24.81 -4.13
N THR A 86 -5.86 -24.79 -3.20
CA THR A 86 -6.99 -23.87 -3.21
C THR A 86 -6.96 -22.94 -2.00
N TRP A 87 -6.97 -21.65 -2.28
CA TRP A 87 -7.07 -20.60 -1.27
C TRP A 87 -8.37 -19.81 -1.44
N LYS A 88 -8.96 -19.46 -0.32
CA LYS A 88 -10.11 -18.58 -0.25
C LYS A 88 -9.72 -17.29 0.42
N LEU A 89 -9.99 -16.16 -0.25
CA LEU A 89 -9.85 -14.84 0.33
C LEU A 89 -11.23 -14.19 0.44
N THR A 90 -11.50 -13.56 1.57
CA THR A 90 -12.70 -12.76 1.79
C THR A 90 -12.29 -11.30 1.84
N LEU A 91 -12.89 -10.46 1.03
CA LEU A 91 -12.61 -9.03 1.03
C LEU A 91 -13.23 -8.35 2.26
N LYS A 92 -12.64 -7.25 2.68
CA LYS A 92 -13.26 -6.34 3.65
C LYS A 92 -14.51 -5.72 3.03
N ASP A 93 -15.49 -5.43 3.87
CA ASP A 93 -16.67 -4.67 3.48
C ASP A 93 -16.28 -3.21 3.19
N ASP A 94 -17.01 -2.55 2.29
CA ASP A 94 -16.91 -1.10 2.03
C ASP A 94 -15.54 -0.56 1.57
N ILE A 95 -14.69 -1.40 0.97
CA ILE A 95 -13.47 -0.93 0.31
C ILE A 95 -13.77 -0.33 -1.06
N THR A 96 -13.11 0.79 -1.35
CA THR A 96 -13.30 1.53 -2.60
C THR A 96 -11.96 1.90 -3.22
N PHE A 97 -11.94 1.97 -4.56
CA PHE A 97 -10.85 2.59 -5.27
C PHE A 97 -10.80 4.11 -5.02
N SER A 98 -9.70 4.75 -5.34
CA SER A 98 -9.51 6.20 -5.23
C SER A 98 -10.53 7.03 -6.01
N ASN A 99 -11.17 6.45 -7.03
CA ASN A 99 -12.26 7.07 -7.79
C ASN A 99 -13.66 6.86 -7.18
N GLY A 100 -13.74 6.27 -5.99
CA GLY A 100 -14.98 6.00 -5.27
C GLY A 100 -15.75 4.74 -5.72
N LYS A 101 -15.29 4.01 -6.74
CA LYS A 101 -15.91 2.74 -7.15
C LYS A 101 -15.62 1.65 -6.12
N LYS A 102 -16.60 0.82 -5.82
CA LYS A 102 -16.46 -0.31 -4.89
C LYS A 102 -15.49 -1.35 -5.46
N VAL A 103 -14.63 -1.88 -4.61
CA VAL A 103 -13.79 -3.05 -4.93
C VAL A 103 -14.63 -4.31 -4.76
N THR A 104 -14.61 -5.18 -5.76
CA THR A 104 -15.39 -6.42 -5.80
C THR A 104 -14.48 -7.62 -6.07
N GLY A 105 -14.98 -8.82 -5.82
CA GLY A 105 -14.27 -10.06 -6.18
C GLY A 105 -13.93 -10.14 -7.66
N GLU A 106 -14.80 -9.65 -8.54
CA GLU A 106 -14.53 -9.60 -9.99
C GLU A 106 -13.38 -8.66 -10.35
N ASN A 107 -13.23 -7.54 -9.63
CA ASN A 107 -12.08 -6.67 -9.82
C ASN A 107 -10.78 -7.36 -9.40
N VAL A 108 -10.80 -8.08 -8.27
CA VAL A 108 -9.65 -8.85 -7.79
C VAL A 108 -9.29 -9.96 -8.78
N LYS A 109 -10.30 -10.72 -9.26
CA LYS A 109 -10.12 -11.75 -10.28
C LYS A 109 -9.42 -11.16 -11.51
N SER A 110 -9.98 -10.09 -12.09
CA SER A 110 -9.42 -9.45 -13.28
C SER A 110 -7.99 -8.95 -13.06
N CYS A 111 -7.68 -8.41 -11.88
CA CYS A 111 -6.33 -7.97 -11.53
C CYS A 111 -5.34 -9.13 -11.47
N LEU A 112 -5.74 -10.25 -10.89
CA LEU A 112 -4.89 -11.43 -10.76
C LEU A 112 -4.65 -12.09 -12.12
N GLU A 113 -5.71 -12.34 -12.88
CA GLU A 113 -5.61 -12.90 -14.24
C GLU A 113 -4.69 -12.03 -15.11
N ARG A 114 -4.87 -10.70 -15.06
CA ARG A 114 -3.98 -9.77 -15.75
C ARG A 114 -2.54 -9.85 -15.26
N ALA A 115 -2.32 -9.96 -13.93
CA ALA A 115 -0.99 -10.06 -13.37
C ALA A 115 -0.26 -11.31 -13.86
N PHE A 116 -0.96 -12.43 -13.93
CA PHE A 116 -0.40 -13.67 -14.45
C PHE A 116 -0.16 -13.64 -15.96
N GLU A 117 -1.03 -12.99 -16.70
CA GLU A 117 -0.84 -12.83 -18.15
C GLU A 117 0.37 -11.93 -18.50
N LYS A 118 0.57 -10.85 -17.74
CA LYS A 118 1.54 -9.81 -18.09
C LYS A 118 2.88 -9.94 -17.38
N ASN A 119 2.88 -10.43 -16.14
CA ASN A 119 4.09 -10.51 -15.33
C ASN A 119 4.75 -11.90 -15.46
N THR A 120 5.76 -11.97 -16.30
CA THR A 120 6.51 -13.22 -16.53
C THR A 120 7.14 -13.79 -15.27
N ARG A 121 7.39 -12.96 -14.26
CA ARG A 121 7.94 -13.40 -12.96
C ARG A 121 6.90 -14.08 -12.08
N ALA A 122 5.63 -13.74 -12.20
CA ALA A 122 4.58 -14.38 -11.41
C ALA A 122 4.53 -15.88 -11.67
N ILE A 123 4.76 -16.28 -12.91
CA ILE A 123 4.76 -17.68 -13.36
C ILE A 123 5.92 -18.49 -12.74
N ASP A 124 7.04 -17.84 -12.41
CA ASP A 124 8.20 -18.48 -11.81
C ASP A 124 7.96 -18.93 -10.36
N TYR A 125 7.02 -18.29 -9.68
CA TYR A 125 6.76 -18.54 -8.26
C TYR A 125 5.56 -19.46 -8.01
N PHE A 126 4.53 -19.34 -8.81
CA PHE A 126 3.34 -20.19 -8.69
C PHE A 126 2.55 -20.21 -10.02
N ASP A 127 1.80 -21.26 -10.20
CA ASP A 127 0.95 -21.45 -11.37
C ASP A 127 -0.51 -21.19 -10.98
N LEU A 128 -1.11 -20.13 -11.55
CA LEU A 128 -2.49 -19.78 -11.30
C LEU A 128 -3.39 -20.51 -12.30
N ASN A 129 -4.05 -21.57 -11.87
CA ASN A 129 -4.94 -22.33 -12.76
C ASN A 129 -6.29 -21.66 -12.96
N HIS A 130 -6.85 -21.10 -11.89
CA HIS A 130 -8.20 -20.57 -11.92
C HIS A 130 -8.44 -19.55 -10.81
N VAL A 131 -9.17 -18.49 -11.13
CA VAL A 131 -9.70 -17.52 -10.17
C VAL A 131 -11.21 -17.47 -10.31
N GLU A 132 -11.94 -17.72 -9.23
CA GLU A 132 -13.38 -17.61 -9.18
C GLU A 132 -13.79 -16.51 -8.20
N ALA A 133 -14.68 -15.61 -8.62
CA ALA A 133 -15.28 -14.61 -7.75
C ALA A 133 -16.72 -15.01 -7.44
N LYS A 134 -17.04 -15.07 -6.13
CA LYS A 134 -18.41 -15.34 -5.66
C LYS A 134 -18.98 -14.11 -4.97
N GLY A 135 -19.98 -13.48 -5.58
CA GLY A 135 -20.68 -12.33 -5.00
C GLY A 135 -19.92 -11.01 -5.02
N GLN A 136 -20.56 -9.94 -4.51
CA GLN A 136 -19.99 -8.58 -4.49
C GLN A 136 -18.98 -8.36 -3.36
N SER A 137 -19.08 -9.09 -2.27
CA SER A 137 -18.15 -9.04 -1.11
C SER A 137 -17.67 -10.41 -0.67
N GLU A 138 -18.17 -11.49 -1.25
CA GLU A 138 -17.76 -12.85 -0.87
C GLU A 138 -16.63 -13.35 -1.76
N SER A 139 -15.64 -13.82 -1.08
CA SER A 139 -14.64 -14.86 -1.42
C SER A 139 -14.27 -15.01 -2.89
N SER A 140 -13.15 -14.44 -3.24
CA SER A 140 -12.44 -14.91 -4.43
C SER A 140 -11.74 -16.21 -4.08
N PHE A 141 -12.04 -17.30 -4.78
CA PHE A 141 -11.30 -18.55 -4.67
C PHE A 141 -10.15 -18.51 -5.67
N PHE A 142 -8.97 -18.88 -5.20
CA PHE A 142 -7.81 -19.03 -6.05
C PHE A 142 -7.42 -20.49 -6.04
N SER A 143 -7.46 -21.15 -7.17
CA SER A 143 -6.79 -22.41 -7.35
C SER A 143 -5.40 -22.18 -7.89
N CYS A 144 -4.41 -22.42 -7.06
CA CYS A 144 -3.01 -22.41 -7.45
C CYS A 144 -2.55 -23.86 -7.53
N ALA A 145 -2.12 -24.33 -8.69
CA ALA A 145 -1.40 -25.58 -8.75
C ALA A 145 -0.07 -25.37 -8.02
N SER A 146 0.05 -25.90 -6.81
CA SER A 146 1.30 -25.87 -6.09
C SER A 146 2.32 -26.75 -6.78
N SER A 147 3.06 -26.22 -7.72
CA SER A 147 4.41 -26.64 -7.92
C SER A 147 5.30 -25.54 -7.33
N LEU A 148 5.54 -25.59 -6.02
CA LEU A 148 6.80 -25.09 -5.51
C LEU A 148 7.84 -25.87 -6.31
N ARG A 149 8.33 -25.25 -7.39
CA ARG A 149 9.48 -25.82 -8.11
C ARG A 149 10.65 -25.75 -7.16
N PRO A 150 11.34 -26.88 -6.92
CA PRO A 150 12.48 -26.94 -6.04
C PRO A 150 13.61 -26.02 -6.48
#